data_a0abe9c704e494386cbcb53ef424e682
#
_entry.id   a0abe9c704e494386cbcb53ef424e682
#
_cell.length_a   1.000
_cell.length_b   1.000
_cell.length_c   1.000
_cell.angle_alpha   90.00
_cell.angle_beta   90.00
_cell.angle_gamma   90.00
#
_symmetry.space_group_name_H-M   'P 1'
#
loop_
_entity.id
_entity.type
_entity.pdbx_description
1 polymer ?
#
loop_
_entity_poly.entity_id
_entity_poly.type
_entity_poly.pdbx_seq_one_letter_code
_entity_poly.pdbx_strand_id
1 'polypeptide(L)'
;MQENNNNTPWSSVGYLTYKRTYSRLKQDGVTEEFPDTVDRILTASRDQLEVGFTTEEEDRLRYYLTKLKGTVAGRFLWQLGTDTVGKLGLASLQNCAFVTVDHPIRPFTWAFDMLMLGSGVGYNIQREHVDNLPPVLSTFKSPVRVDSPDADFIVPDTREGWVQLLHHTLSTAFFERDSYKPGFTYSTHCVRSKGAPIKGFGGVASGPEDLVRGIEQISRLLEQRRGKKLRPINCLDIMNIIGSVVVAGNVRRSAQIAIGDCDDVEYLKAKNWSSGSIPNWRAMSNNSVVCNDIEMLPDEFWKTYEGGSEPYGLINLKLSKNCGRLGETQYKDPD
;
A
#
# COMPACT_ATOMS: atom_id res chain seq x y z
N MET A 1 41.07 8.21 18.27
CA MET A 1 40.04 8.50 17.25
C MET A 1 40.61 8.05 15.93
N GLN A 2 40.16 6.92 15.39
CA GLN A 2 40.53 6.51 14.03
C GLN A 2 39.91 7.51 13.07
N GLU A 3 40.73 8.21 12.31
CA GLU A 3 40.29 9.00 11.17
C GLU A 3 39.56 8.06 10.22
N ASN A 4 38.22 8.24 10.11
CA ASN A 4 37.42 7.58 9.09
C ASN A 4 37.93 8.06 7.72
N ASN A 5 38.68 7.22 7.04
CA ASN A 5 39.30 7.46 5.74
C ASN A 5 38.27 7.56 4.60
N ASN A 6 36.98 7.61 4.92
CA ASN A 6 35.89 7.80 3.98
C ASN A 6 35.55 9.28 3.91
N ASN A 7 35.93 9.90 2.83
CA ASN A 7 35.75 11.30 2.42
C ASN A 7 34.26 11.79 2.44
N THR A 8 33.43 11.19 3.27
CA THR A 8 32.00 11.46 3.45
C THR A 8 31.76 12.21 4.76
N PRO A 9 31.02 13.31 4.77
CA PRO A 9 30.82 14.17 5.94
C PRO A 9 29.78 13.62 6.93
N TRP A 10 29.93 12.37 7.34
CA TRP A 10 29.05 11.73 8.31
C TRP A 10 29.33 12.22 9.74
N SER A 11 28.26 12.48 10.50
CA SER A 11 28.33 12.40 11.97
C SER A 11 28.44 10.91 12.40
N SER A 12 28.95 10.68 13.60
CA SER A 12 29.05 9.30 14.13
C SER A 12 27.69 8.56 14.14
N VAL A 13 26.61 9.27 14.47
CA VAL A 13 25.23 8.72 14.46
C VAL A 13 24.77 8.46 13.03
N GLY A 14 25.04 9.38 12.11
CA GLY A 14 24.71 9.23 10.69
C GLY A 14 25.36 8.02 10.06
N TYR A 15 26.66 7.83 10.30
CA TYR A 15 27.40 6.67 9.81
C TYR A 15 26.87 5.35 10.38
N LEU A 16 26.61 5.31 11.70
CA LEU A 16 26.03 4.13 12.33
C LEU A 16 24.65 3.79 11.76
N THR A 17 23.80 4.81 11.53
CA THR A 17 22.47 4.63 10.91
C THR A 17 22.60 4.10 9.48
N TYR A 18 23.54 4.64 8.69
CA TYR A 18 23.83 4.14 7.35
C TYR A 18 24.25 2.67 7.38
N LYS A 19 25.25 2.31 8.18
CA LYS A 19 25.78 0.93 8.26
C LYS A 19 24.68 -0.06 8.68
N ARG A 20 23.84 0.31 9.64
CA ARG A 20 22.77 -0.57 10.13
C ARG A 20 21.62 -0.73 9.12
N THR A 21 21.28 0.32 8.38
CA THR A 21 20.02 0.36 7.62
C THR A 21 20.24 0.22 6.11
N TYR A 22 21.23 0.89 5.55
CA TYR A 22 21.37 1.07 4.10
C TYR A 22 22.52 0.30 3.48
N SER A 23 23.61 0.04 4.22
CA SER A 23 24.75 -0.75 3.79
C SER A 23 24.34 -2.18 3.46
N ARG A 24 24.75 -2.71 2.33
CA ARG A 24 24.44 -4.06 1.87
C ARG A 24 25.66 -4.97 2.00
N LEU A 25 25.43 -6.27 2.10
CA LEU A 25 26.48 -7.27 2.08
C LEU A 25 26.93 -7.46 0.62
N LYS A 26 28.22 -7.27 0.35
CA LYS A 26 28.85 -7.55 -0.95
C LYS A 26 29.10 -9.05 -1.12
N GLN A 27 29.46 -9.47 -2.33
CA GLN A 27 29.75 -10.87 -2.64
C GLN A 27 30.96 -11.43 -1.87
N ASP A 28 31.89 -10.56 -1.47
CA ASP A 28 33.05 -10.90 -0.66
C ASP A 28 32.76 -11.08 0.84
N GLY A 29 31.49 -10.93 1.24
CA GLY A 29 31.06 -11.02 2.64
C GLY A 29 31.29 -9.76 3.47
N VAL A 30 31.81 -8.68 2.88
CA VAL A 30 32.01 -7.38 3.54
C VAL A 30 30.80 -6.48 3.29
N THR A 31 30.41 -5.69 4.28
CA THR A 31 29.35 -4.71 4.11
C THR A 31 29.84 -3.48 3.33
N GLU A 32 28.97 -2.94 2.48
CA GLU A 32 29.25 -1.71 1.72
C GLU A 32 29.73 -0.56 2.61
N GLU A 33 30.69 0.21 2.11
CA GLU A 33 30.91 1.60 2.51
C GLU A 33 30.06 2.53 1.63
N PHE A 34 29.87 3.77 2.05
CA PHE A 34 28.95 4.66 1.34
C PHE A 34 29.32 4.92 -0.14
N PRO A 35 30.59 5.03 -0.53
CA PRO A 35 30.98 5.04 -1.94
C PRO A 35 30.51 3.81 -2.71
N ASP A 36 30.61 2.59 -2.13
CA ASP A 36 30.11 1.36 -2.76
C ASP A 36 28.60 1.44 -3.01
N THR A 37 27.84 1.98 -2.04
CA THR A 37 26.40 2.21 -2.20
C THR A 37 26.08 3.19 -3.30
N VAL A 38 26.84 4.28 -3.42
CA VAL A 38 26.68 5.26 -4.51
C VAL A 38 26.96 4.61 -5.86
N ASP A 39 28.04 3.82 -5.97
CA ASP A 39 28.38 3.09 -7.19
C ASP A 39 27.28 2.10 -7.60
N ARG A 40 26.77 1.32 -6.64
CA ARG A 40 25.66 0.40 -6.88
C ARG A 40 24.41 1.12 -7.39
N ILE A 41 24.06 2.26 -6.81
CA ILE A 41 22.88 3.04 -7.21
C ILE A 41 23.04 3.59 -8.63
N LEU A 42 24.18 4.19 -8.97
CA LEU A 42 24.43 4.76 -10.29
C LEU A 42 24.46 3.67 -11.37
N THR A 43 25.13 2.56 -11.08
CA THR A 43 25.16 1.38 -11.97
C THR A 43 23.75 0.84 -12.20
N ALA A 44 22.99 0.59 -11.12
CA ALA A 44 21.65 0.06 -11.24
C ALA A 44 20.65 1.06 -11.85
N SER A 45 20.88 2.36 -11.73
CA SER A 45 20.08 3.36 -12.44
C SER A 45 20.23 3.24 -13.95
N ARG A 46 21.42 2.91 -14.44
CA ARG A 46 21.62 2.62 -15.87
C ARG A 46 21.01 1.28 -16.27
N ASP A 47 21.34 0.24 -15.51
CA ASP A 47 21.09 -1.15 -15.92
C ASP A 47 19.65 -1.61 -15.66
N GLN A 48 18.99 -1.11 -14.59
CA GLN A 48 17.65 -1.52 -14.18
C GLN A 48 16.58 -0.47 -14.45
N LEU A 49 16.96 0.84 -14.45
CA LEU A 49 16.02 1.94 -14.70
C LEU A 49 16.21 2.56 -16.09
N GLU A 50 17.18 2.05 -16.86
CA GLU A 50 17.48 2.50 -18.23
C GLU A 50 17.76 4.02 -18.33
N VAL A 51 18.34 4.62 -17.27
CA VAL A 51 18.65 6.04 -17.26
C VAL A 51 19.92 6.30 -18.05
N GLY A 52 19.83 7.01 -19.16
CA GLY A 52 20.96 7.42 -19.97
C GLY A 52 21.69 8.64 -19.39
N PHE A 53 22.65 8.42 -18.50
CA PHE A 53 23.54 9.50 -18.02
C PHE A 53 24.67 9.76 -19.00
N THR A 54 25.01 11.02 -19.21
CA THR A 54 26.33 11.41 -19.72
C THR A 54 27.38 11.19 -18.62
N THR A 55 28.64 11.05 -19.01
CA THR A 55 29.74 10.91 -18.04
C THR A 55 29.79 12.09 -17.06
N GLU A 56 29.57 13.31 -17.56
CA GLU A 56 29.56 14.51 -16.72
C GLU A 56 28.42 14.50 -15.70
N GLU A 57 27.22 14.09 -16.09
CA GLU A 57 26.07 13.97 -15.18
C GLU A 57 26.32 12.92 -14.11
N GLU A 58 26.87 11.76 -14.49
CA GLU A 58 27.18 10.71 -13.53
C GLU A 58 28.23 11.16 -12.51
N ASP A 59 29.30 11.81 -12.96
CA ASP A 59 30.35 12.33 -12.07
C ASP A 59 29.81 13.40 -11.12
N ARG A 60 28.92 14.26 -11.59
CA ARG A 60 28.26 15.27 -10.75
C ARG A 60 27.34 14.62 -9.72
N LEU A 61 26.53 13.64 -10.11
CA LEU A 61 25.66 12.88 -9.20
C LEU A 61 26.50 12.16 -8.15
N ARG A 62 27.55 11.47 -8.56
CA ARG A 62 28.50 10.80 -7.69
C ARG A 62 29.08 11.77 -6.65
N TYR A 63 29.52 12.92 -7.09
CA TYR A 63 30.04 13.95 -6.19
C TYR A 63 28.99 14.44 -5.19
N TYR A 64 27.76 14.76 -5.64
CA TYR A 64 26.72 15.26 -4.74
C TYR A 64 26.27 14.21 -3.73
N LEU A 65 26.10 12.97 -4.16
CA LEU A 65 25.73 11.86 -3.30
C LEU A 65 26.84 11.57 -2.26
N THR A 66 28.08 11.40 -2.70
CA THR A 66 29.21 11.09 -1.81
C THR A 66 29.47 12.18 -0.78
N LYS A 67 29.28 13.46 -1.17
CA LYS A 67 29.44 14.62 -0.28
C LYS A 67 28.18 14.95 0.53
N LEU A 68 27.12 14.13 0.46
CA LEU A 68 25.82 14.35 1.11
C LEU A 68 25.21 15.74 0.82
N LYS A 69 25.54 16.32 -0.33
CA LYS A 69 24.90 17.56 -0.82
C LYS A 69 23.49 17.32 -1.37
N GLY A 70 23.19 16.08 -1.69
CA GLY A 70 21.90 15.54 -2.07
C GLY A 70 21.85 14.07 -1.77
N THR A 71 20.66 13.48 -1.77
CA THR A 71 20.47 12.05 -1.60
C THR A 71 19.28 11.57 -2.44
N VAL A 72 19.26 10.28 -2.74
CA VAL A 72 18.09 9.61 -3.28
C VAL A 72 17.17 9.15 -2.14
N ALA A 73 15.95 8.75 -2.47
CA ALA A 73 15.02 8.18 -1.49
C ALA A 73 15.64 6.98 -0.76
N GLY A 74 15.33 6.82 0.53
CA GLY A 74 15.91 5.76 1.37
C GLY A 74 15.73 4.35 0.79
N ARG A 75 14.66 4.08 0.05
CA ARG A 75 14.47 2.80 -0.64
C ARG A 75 15.45 2.57 -1.77
N PHE A 76 15.84 3.61 -2.49
CA PHE A 76 16.89 3.52 -3.49
C PHE A 76 18.23 3.19 -2.83
N LEU A 77 18.59 3.86 -1.73
CA LEU A 77 19.79 3.53 -0.96
C LEU A 77 19.77 2.07 -0.47
N TRP A 78 18.60 1.59 -0.07
CA TRP A 78 18.45 0.27 0.52
C TRP A 78 18.32 -0.86 -0.51
N GLN A 79 17.56 -0.68 -1.58
CA GLN A 79 17.12 -1.77 -2.46
C GLN A 79 17.61 -1.71 -3.90
N LEU A 80 17.80 -0.51 -4.48
CA LEU A 80 18.19 -0.42 -5.90
C LEU A 80 19.54 -1.09 -6.14
N GLY A 81 19.62 -1.92 -7.16
CA GLY A 81 20.80 -2.71 -7.49
C GLY A 81 21.00 -3.95 -6.61
N THR A 82 19.99 -4.37 -5.87
CA THR A 82 20.00 -5.62 -5.10
C THR A 82 19.05 -6.66 -5.71
N ASP A 83 19.21 -7.93 -5.30
CA ASP A 83 18.30 -9.03 -5.67
C ASP A 83 16.84 -8.76 -5.28
N THR A 84 16.60 -7.89 -4.30
CA THR A 84 15.25 -7.54 -3.85
C THR A 84 14.45 -6.90 -4.97
N VAL A 85 15.03 -5.96 -5.71
CA VAL A 85 14.37 -5.33 -6.86
C VAL A 85 14.17 -6.33 -8.00
N GLY A 86 15.14 -7.21 -8.25
CA GLY A 86 15.00 -8.27 -9.26
C GLY A 86 13.83 -9.23 -8.96
N LYS A 87 13.58 -9.53 -7.67
CA LYS A 87 12.52 -10.45 -7.23
C LYS A 87 11.15 -9.78 -7.09
N LEU A 88 11.10 -8.54 -6.64
CA LEU A 88 9.86 -7.84 -6.30
C LEU A 88 9.43 -6.81 -7.35
N GLY A 89 10.29 -6.52 -8.31
CA GLY A 89 10.08 -5.50 -9.33
C GLY A 89 10.32 -4.07 -8.81
N LEU A 90 10.30 -3.11 -9.73
CA LEU A 90 10.54 -1.69 -9.47
C LEU A 90 9.48 -1.05 -8.57
N ALA A 91 8.29 -1.64 -8.46
CA ALA A 91 7.25 -1.19 -7.55
C ALA A 91 7.72 -1.19 -6.08
N SER A 92 8.66 -2.06 -5.71
CA SER A 92 9.26 -2.09 -4.36
C SER A 92 10.03 -0.81 -3.99
N LEU A 93 10.43 -0.02 -4.97
CA LEU A 93 11.11 1.27 -4.77
C LEU A 93 10.13 2.41 -4.46
N GLN A 94 8.84 2.24 -4.70
CA GLN A 94 7.84 3.29 -4.49
C GLN A 94 7.46 3.40 -3.00
N ASN A 95 7.54 4.63 -2.46
CA ASN A 95 7.14 4.91 -1.07
C ASN A 95 5.66 5.22 -0.95
N CYS A 96 5.07 5.80 -1.98
CA CYS A 96 3.68 6.24 -2.01
C CYS A 96 3.04 5.83 -3.34
N ALA A 97 1.78 5.43 -3.26
CA ALA A 97 1.00 5.00 -4.40
C ALA A 97 -0.45 5.48 -4.21
N PHE A 98 -1.19 5.64 -5.30
CA PHE A 98 -2.57 6.11 -5.27
C PHE A 98 -3.42 5.35 -6.28
N VAL A 99 -4.68 5.08 -5.92
CA VAL A 99 -5.63 4.38 -6.79
C VAL A 99 -7.05 4.94 -6.62
N THR A 100 -7.80 4.97 -7.70
CA THR A 100 -9.23 5.27 -7.68
C THR A 100 -10.03 3.96 -7.57
N VAL A 101 -11.08 3.94 -6.76
CA VAL A 101 -11.95 2.76 -6.60
C VAL A 101 -13.07 2.82 -7.65
N ASP A 102 -12.71 2.53 -8.88
CA ASP A 102 -13.56 2.50 -10.07
C ASP A 102 -13.84 1.09 -10.62
N HIS A 103 -13.27 0.08 -9.96
CA HIS A 103 -13.42 -1.33 -10.33
C HIS A 103 -13.58 -2.20 -9.06
N PRO A 104 -14.44 -3.23 -9.07
CA PRO A 104 -14.78 -3.98 -7.86
C PRO A 104 -13.67 -4.88 -7.32
N ILE A 105 -12.58 -5.10 -8.06
CA ILE A 105 -11.48 -5.99 -7.65
C ILE A 105 -10.12 -5.28 -7.69
N ARG A 106 -9.75 -4.69 -8.84
CA ARG A 106 -8.40 -4.21 -9.12
C ARG A 106 -7.85 -3.25 -8.05
N PRO A 107 -8.57 -2.20 -7.62
CA PRO A 107 -8.04 -1.26 -6.63
C PRO A 107 -7.70 -1.93 -5.29
N PHE A 108 -8.53 -2.87 -4.85
CA PHE A 108 -8.34 -3.57 -3.57
C PHE A 108 -7.15 -4.52 -3.61
N THR A 109 -7.05 -5.34 -4.66
CA THR A 109 -5.93 -6.28 -4.82
C THR A 109 -4.61 -5.55 -5.04
N TRP A 110 -4.62 -4.48 -5.82
CA TRP A 110 -3.45 -3.64 -6.04
C TRP A 110 -3.00 -2.93 -4.75
N ALA A 111 -3.95 -2.38 -3.98
CA ALA A 111 -3.63 -1.75 -2.70
C ALA A 111 -3.01 -2.76 -1.72
N PHE A 112 -3.54 -3.99 -1.67
CA PHE A 112 -2.99 -5.06 -0.85
C PHE A 112 -1.54 -5.37 -1.24
N ASP A 113 -1.27 -5.50 -2.53
CA ASP A 113 0.07 -5.74 -3.06
C ASP A 113 1.04 -4.61 -2.70
N MET A 114 0.67 -3.36 -2.96
CA MET A 114 1.50 -2.19 -2.68
C MET A 114 1.76 -2.00 -1.18
N LEU A 115 0.77 -2.23 -0.33
CA LEU A 115 0.94 -2.19 1.12
C LEU A 115 1.92 -3.26 1.61
N MET A 116 1.84 -4.48 1.07
CA MET A 116 2.81 -5.55 1.40
C MET A 116 4.22 -5.25 0.88
N LEU A 117 4.36 -4.50 -0.21
CA LEU A 117 5.65 -3.92 -0.63
C LEU A 117 6.08 -2.76 0.27
N GLY A 118 5.21 -2.32 1.19
CA GLY A 118 5.45 -1.28 2.19
C GLY A 118 5.26 0.13 1.67
N SER A 119 4.55 0.34 0.56
CA SER A 119 4.13 1.66 0.12
C SER A 119 3.00 2.18 1.00
N GLY A 120 2.96 3.49 1.23
CA GLY A 120 1.74 4.15 1.68
C GLY A 120 0.76 4.26 0.51
N VAL A 121 -0.50 3.88 0.73
CA VAL A 121 -1.51 3.85 -0.33
C VAL A 121 -2.61 4.87 -0.06
N GLY A 122 -2.74 5.83 -0.96
CA GLY A 122 -3.92 6.69 -1.04
C GLY A 122 -4.98 6.07 -1.94
N TYR A 123 -6.25 6.30 -1.63
CA TYR A 123 -7.34 5.84 -2.49
C TYR A 123 -8.52 6.81 -2.50
N ASN A 124 -9.10 6.98 -3.70
CA ASN A 124 -10.28 7.79 -3.91
C ASN A 124 -11.52 6.89 -3.91
N ILE A 125 -12.46 7.18 -3.00
CA ILE A 125 -13.74 6.49 -2.85
C ILE A 125 -14.94 7.45 -3.00
N GLN A 126 -14.77 8.54 -3.74
CA GLN A 126 -15.89 9.44 -4.03
C GLN A 126 -17.01 8.68 -4.76
N ARG A 127 -18.24 9.13 -4.56
CA ARG A 127 -19.43 8.51 -5.17
C ARG A 127 -19.37 8.46 -6.68
N GLU A 128 -18.78 9.46 -7.34
CA GLU A 128 -18.63 9.50 -8.80
C GLU A 128 -17.90 8.27 -9.38
N HIS A 129 -17.03 7.61 -8.56
CA HIS A 129 -16.33 6.38 -8.92
C HIS A 129 -17.05 5.14 -8.38
N VAL A 130 -17.39 5.15 -7.08
CA VAL A 130 -17.97 3.99 -6.41
C VAL A 130 -19.35 3.61 -6.93
N ASP A 131 -20.17 4.59 -7.32
CA ASP A 131 -21.52 4.35 -7.87
C ASP A 131 -21.51 3.64 -9.24
N ASN A 132 -20.36 3.61 -9.92
CA ASN A 132 -20.17 2.86 -11.16
C ASN A 132 -19.88 1.38 -10.93
N LEU A 133 -19.59 0.95 -9.70
CA LEU A 133 -19.33 -0.46 -9.39
C LEU A 133 -20.62 -1.31 -9.59
N PRO A 134 -20.46 -2.56 -10.06
CA PRO A 134 -21.59 -3.47 -10.15
C PRO A 134 -22.11 -3.83 -8.74
N PRO A 135 -23.38 -4.25 -8.62
CA PRO A 135 -23.89 -4.79 -7.36
C PRO A 135 -23.20 -6.10 -6.99
N VAL A 136 -23.10 -6.35 -5.71
CA VAL A 136 -22.67 -7.67 -5.22
C VAL A 136 -23.72 -8.71 -5.65
N LEU A 137 -23.27 -9.82 -6.21
CA LEU A 137 -24.17 -10.89 -6.67
C LEU A 137 -25.05 -11.39 -5.51
N SER A 138 -26.32 -11.61 -5.79
CA SER A 138 -27.27 -12.21 -4.82
C SER A 138 -26.88 -13.65 -4.45
N THR A 139 -26.18 -14.33 -5.37
CA THR A 139 -25.67 -15.70 -5.22
C THR A 139 -24.36 -15.79 -4.44
N PHE A 140 -23.73 -14.65 -4.11
CA PHE A 140 -22.47 -14.63 -3.37
C PHE A 140 -22.57 -15.41 -2.05
N LYS A 141 -21.58 -16.24 -1.78
CA LYS A 141 -21.35 -16.94 -0.52
C LYS A 141 -19.90 -16.76 -0.11
N SER A 142 -19.68 -16.55 1.18
CA SER A 142 -18.33 -16.45 1.76
C SER A 142 -17.52 -17.70 1.45
N PRO A 143 -16.23 -17.56 1.10
CA PRO A 143 -15.32 -18.70 0.99
C PRO A 143 -15.13 -19.38 2.35
N VAL A 144 -14.85 -20.69 2.33
CA VAL A 144 -14.72 -21.51 3.54
C VAL A 144 -13.28 -22.05 3.66
N ARG A 145 -12.63 -21.78 4.80
CA ARG A 145 -11.33 -22.38 5.08
C ARG A 145 -11.48 -23.86 5.41
N VAL A 146 -10.71 -24.69 4.72
CA VAL A 146 -10.68 -26.15 4.95
C VAL A 146 -9.24 -26.66 4.91
N ASP A 147 -8.36 -26.41 5.62
CA ASP A 147 -6.91 -26.76 5.57
C ASP A 147 -6.62 -28.18 5.02
N SER A 148 -7.04 -28.42 3.81
CA SER A 148 -6.95 -29.68 3.06
C SER A 148 -6.24 -29.45 1.72
N PRO A 149 -5.47 -30.43 1.19
CA PRO A 149 -4.92 -30.36 -0.15
C PRO A 149 -6.00 -30.41 -1.24
N ASP A 150 -7.22 -30.84 -0.93
CA ASP A 150 -8.36 -30.95 -1.86
C ASP A 150 -9.20 -29.65 -1.91
N ALA A 151 -8.78 -28.58 -1.25
CA ALA A 151 -9.46 -27.28 -1.32
C ALA A 151 -9.47 -26.73 -2.75
N ASP A 152 -10.54 -26.02 -3.12
CA ASP A 152 -10.66 -25.38 -4.44
C ASP A 152 -9.50 -24.39 -4.71
N PHE A 153 -8.93 -23.78 -3.66
CA PHE A 153 -7.76 -22.90 -3.75
C PHE A 153 -6.78 -23.14 -2.59
N ILE A 154 -5.55 -23.48 -2.92
CA ILE A 154 -4.45 -23.58 -1.95
C ILE A 154 -3.67 -22.27 -1.98
N VAL A 155 -3.62 -21.56 -0.85
CA VAL A 155 -2.94 -20.28 -0.73
C VAL A 155 -1.43 -20.51 -0.73
N PRO A 156 -0.69 -20.05 -1.76
CA PRO A 156 0.77 -20.12 -1.75
C PRO A 156 1.35 -19.27 -0.62
N ASP A 157 2.51 -19.69 -0.06
CA ASP A 157 3.24 -18.96 0.97
C ASP A 157 4.03 -17.78 0.36
N THR A 158 3.31 -16.92 -0.35
CA THR A 158 3.84 -15.75 -1.06
C THR A 158 2.91 -14.56 -0.92
N ARG A 159 3.43 -13.37 -1.13
CA ARG A 159 2.65 -12.13 -1.21
C ARG A 159 1.54 -12.24 -2.27
N GLU A 160 1.91 -12.74 -3.43
CA GLU A 160 1.00 -12.95 -4.57
C GLU A 160 -0.14 -13.92 -4.21
N GLY A 161 0.15 -14.98 -3.45
CA GLY A 161 -0.84 -15.94 -2.98
C GLY A 161 -1.91 -15.30 -2.09
N TRP A 162 -1.51 -14.37 -1.23
CA TRP A 162 -2.44 -13.62 -0.39
C TRP A 162 -3.33 -12.68 -1.21
N VAL A 163 -2.74 -11.98 -2.19
CA VAL A 163 -3.50 -11.14 -3.15
C VAL A 163 -4.47 -11.98 -3.97
N GLN A 164 -4.05 -13.18 -4.40
CA GLN A 164 -4.90 -14.09 -5.17
C GLN A 164 -6.12 -14.55 -4.37
N LEU A 165 -5.98 -14.87 -3.09
CA LEU A 165 -7.13 -15.22 -2.25
C LEU A 165 -8.15 -14.09 -2.17
N LEU A 166 -7.69 -12.85 -1.98
CA LEU A 166 -8.56 -11.67 -2.03
C LEU A 166 -9.20 -11.52 -3.41
N HIS A 167 -8.42 -11.69 -4.48
CA HIS A 167 -8.92 -11.62 -5.86
C HIS A 167 -10.03 -12.65 -6.12
N HIS A 168 -9.84 -13.91 -5.71
CA HIS A 168 -10.87 -14.95 -5.83
C HIS A 168 -12.13 -14.58 -5.04
N THR A 169 -11.98 -14.13 -3.80
CA THR A 169 -13.09 -13.71 -2.96
C THR A 169 -13.92 -12.60 -3.59
N LEU A 170 -13.27 -11.55 -4.09
CA LEU A 170 -13.96 -10.45 -4.77
C LEU A 170 -14.55 -10.88 -6.12
N SER A 171 -13.85 -11.73 -6.86
CA SER A 171 -14.33 -12.22 -8.16
C SER A 171 -15.64 -13.01 -8.03
N THR A 172 -15.77 -13.86 -7.02
CA THR A 172 -17.02 -14.59 -6.75
C THR A 172 -18.15 -13.69 -6.28
N ALA A 173 -17.81 -12.50 -5.74
CA ALA A 173 -18.81 -11.53 -5.30
C ALA A 173 -19.38 -10.67 -6.43
N PHE A 174 -18.65 -10.49 -7.52
CA PHE A 174 -19.04 -9.53 -8.56
C PHE A 174 -19.23 -10.13 -9.96
N PHE A 175 -18.70 -11.34 -10.22
CA PHE A 175 -18.75 -11.92 -11.56
C PHE A 175 -19.29 -13.35 -11.54
N GLU A 176 -20.32 -13.59 -12.37
CA GLU A 176 -20.79 -14.95 -12.67
C GLU A 176 -19.90 -15.55 -13.76
N ARG A 177 -19.03 -16.47 -13.38
CA ARG A 177 -18.20 -17.24 -14.31
C ARG A 177 -18.05 -18.66 -13.78
N ASP A 178 -17.95 -19.63 -14.67
CA ASP A 178 -17.76 -21.05 -14.31
C ASP A 178 -16.48 -21.28 -13.47
N SER A 179 -15.47 -20.43 -13.65
CA SER A 179 -14.24 -20.46 -12.86
C SER A 179 -14.36 -19.90 -11.44
N TYR A 180 -15.49 -19.25 -11.11
CA TYR A 180 -15.70 -18.62 -9.80
C TYR A 180 -16.88 -19.25 -9.06
N LYS A 181 -16.59 -20.29 -8.31
CA LYS A 181 -17.59 -21.04 -7.54
C LYS A 181 -18.00 -20.27 -6.28
N PRO A 182 -19.28 -19.89 -6.11
CA PRO A 182 -19.72 -19.26 -4.87
C PRO A 182 -19.50 -20.16 -3.66
N GLY A 183 -18.89 -19.62 -2.60
CA GLY A 183 -18.55 -20.40 -1.41
C GLY A 183 -17.44 -21.42 -1.65
N PHE A 184 -16.46 -21.09 -2.53
CA PHE A 184 -15.30 -21.94 -2.75
C PHE A 184 -14.53 -22.22 -1.44
N THR A 185 -13.88 -23.36 -1.41
CA THR A 185 -13.03 -23.74 -0.28
C THR A 185 -11.59 -23.29 -0.51
N TYR A 186 -10.91 -22.82 0.57
CA TYR A 186 -9.50 -22.52 0.48
C TYR A 186 -8.71 -23.14 1.65
N SER A 187 -7.44 -23.36 1.40
CA SER A 187 -6.51 -23.92 2.39
C SER A 187 -5.31 -23.00 2.60
N THR A 188 -4.91 -22.86 3.84
CA THR A 188 -3.70 -22.10 4.23
C THR A 188 -2.58 -23.00 4.76
N HIS A 189 -2.69 -24.32 4.59
CA HIS A 189 -1.70 -25.29 5.12
C HIS A 189 -0.28 -25.07 4.57
N CYS A 190 -0.15 -24.48 3.39
CA CYS A 190 1.15 -24.13 2.81
C CYS A 190 1.74 -22.83 3.37
N VAL A 191 0.92 -21.98 4.02
CA VAL A 191 1.40 -20.71 4.57
C VAL A 191 2.22 -20.97 5.82
N ARG A 192 3.42 -20.40 5.88
CA ARG A 192 4.31 -20.54 7.04
C ARG A 192 3.67 -20.09 8.33
N SER A 193 3.99 -20.77 9.41
CA SER A 193 3.48 -20.47 10.74
C SER A 193 4.01 -19.14 11.28
N LYS A 194 3.28 -18.57 12.24
CA LYS A 194 3.69 -17.38 12.98
C LYS A 194 5.08 -17.60 13.63
N GLY A 195 5.94 -16.59 13.50
CA GLY A 195 7.30 -16.60 14.03
C GLY A 195 8.36 -17.17 13.08
N ALA A 196 7.97 -17.79 11.97
CA ALA A 196 8.94 -18.26 10.97
C ALA A 196 9.71 -17.07 10.34
N PRO A 197 11.03 -17.21 10.05
CA PRO A 197 11.81 -16.11 9.48
C PRO A 197 11.37 -15.77 8.05
N ILE A 198 11.31 -14.47 7.74
CA ILE A 198 11.04 -13.98 6.38
C ILE A 198 12.37 -13.70 5.69
N LYS A 199 12.67 -14.47 4.64
CA LYS A 199 13.85 -14.26 3.80
C LYS A 199 13.62 -13.06 2.87
N GLY A 200 14.54 -12.12 2.87
CA GLY A 200 14.55 -10.96 1.96
C GLY A 200 14.29 -9.61 2.64
N PHE A 201 13.16 -9.42 3.29
CA PHE A 201 12.88 -8.17 4.03
C PHE A 201 13.33 -8.19 5.50
N GLY A 202 13.64 -9.37 6.04
CA GLY A 202 13.87 -9.57 7.47
C GLY A 202 12.56 -9.54 8.26
N GLY A 203 12.63 -9.92 9.54
CA GLY A 203 11.47 -10.03 10.42
C GLY A 203 10.91 -11.46 10.48
N VAL A 204 9.75 -11.59 11.11
CA VAL A 204 9.08 -12.88 11.33
C VAL A 204 7.67 -12.86 10.74
N ALA A 205 7.21 -14.03 10.29
CA ALA A 205 5.88 -14.19 9.70
C ALA A 205 4.79 -14.03 10.77
N SER A 206 3.63 -13.50 10.36
CA SER A 206 2.41 -13.42 11.18
C SER A 206 1.64 -14.75 11.24
N GLY A 207 1.92 -15.66 10.32
CA GLY A 207 1.06 -16.80 10.06
C GLY A 207 -0.17 -16.44 9.23
N PRO A 208 -1.06 -17.41 8.92
CA PRO A 208 -2.22 -17.18 8.07
C PRO A 208 -3.42 -16.52 8.76
N GLU A 209 -3.47 -16.47 10.09
CA GLU A 209 -4.70 -16.17 10.85
C GLU A 209 -5.21 -14.74 10.62
N ASP A 210 -4.32 -13.76 10.42
CA ASP A 210 -4.73 -12.40 10.15
C ASP A 210 -5.30 -12.24 8.73
N LEU A 211 -4.74 -12.97 7.75
CA LEU A 211 -5.30 -13.06 6.40
C LEU A 211 -6.71 -13.68 6.43
N VAL A 212 -6.86 -14.81 7.11
CA VAL A 212 -8.15 -15.51 7.25
C VAL A 212 -9.20 -14.58 7.85
N ARG A 213 -8.87 -13.93 8.97
CA ARG A 213 -9.75 -12.95 9.62
C ARG A 213 -10.13 -11.80 8.68
N GLY A 214 -9.19 -11.27 7.90
CA GLY A 214 -9.45 -10.22 6.92
C GLY A 214 -10.41 -10.68 5.82
N ILE A 215 -10.21 -11.87 5.25
CA ILE A 215 -11.11 -12.47 4.25
C ILE A 215 -12.51 -12.68 4.82
N GLU A 216 -12.63 -13.19 6.05
CA GLU A 216 -13.94 -13.35 6.72
C GLU A 216 -14.65 -12.00 6.92
N GLN A 217 -13.94 -10.97 7.36
CA GLN A 217 -14.52 -9.64 7.58
C GLN A 217 -15.01 -9.02 6.27
N ILE A 218 -14.19 -9.07 5.21
CA ILE A 218 -14.57 -8.61 3.87
C ILE A 218 -15.78 -9.39 3.36
N SER A 219 -15.77 -10.72 3.51
CA SER A 219 -16.87 -11.57 3.05
C SER A 219 -18.19 -11.25 3.75
N ARG A 220 -18.18 -11.03 5.07
CA ARG A 220 -19.37 -10.62 5.82
C ARG A 220 -19.93 -9.28 5.34
N LEU A 221 -19.04 -8.33 5.03
CA LEU A 221 -19.43 -7.03 4.46
C LEU A 221 -20.10 -7.22 3.10
N LEU A 222 -19.53 -8.05 2.23
CA LEU A 222 -20.09 -8.36 0.91
C LEU A 222 -21.45 -9.09 1.03
N GLU A 223 -21.59 -10.04 1.98
CA GLU A 223 -22.86 -10.71 2.25
C GLU A 223 -23.98 -9.75 2.63
N GLN A 224 -23.68 -8.74 3.44
CA GLN A 224 -24.66 -7.69 3.81
C GLN A 224 -25.04 -6.81 2.61
N ARG A 225 -24.27 -6.84 1.54
CA ARG A 225 -24.49 -6.06 0.32
C ARG A 225 -25.03 -6.89 -0.85
N ARG A 226 -25.39 -8.15 -0.69
CA ARG A 226 -25.99 -8.99 -1.73
C ARG A 226 -27.12 -8.27 -2.45
N GLY A 227 -27.09 -8.25 -3.78
CA GLY A 227 -28.06 -7.55 -4.64
C GLY A 227 -27.96 -6.02 -4.59
N LYS A 228 -26.98 -5.43 -3.88
CA LYS A 228 -26.82 -3.99 -3.73
C LYS A 228 -25.40 -3.57 -4.08
N LYS A 229 -25.22 -2.36 -4.59
CA LYS A 229 -23.89 -1.78 -4.83
C LYS A 229 -23.15 -1.51 -3.52
N LEU A 230 -21.83 -1.52 -3.56
CA LEU A 230 -21.02 -0.96 -2.49
C LEU A 230 -21.24 0.54 -2.38
N ARG A 231 -21.07 1.06 -1.17
CA ARG A 231 -21.05 2.50 -0.88
C ARG A 231 -19.62 2.91 -0.53
N PRO A 232 -19.26 4.21 -0.56
CA PRO A 232 -17.95 4.69 -0.15
C PRO A 232 -17.47 4.09 1.17
N ILE A 233 -18.34 4.04 2.19
CA ILE A 233 -18.01 3.45 3.50
C ILE A 233 -17.64 1.96 3.43
N ASN A 234 -18.27 1.20 2.53
CA ASN A 234 -17.93 -0.21 2.35
C ASN A 234 -16.54 -0.35 1.70
N CYS A 235 -16.22 0.52 0.74
CA CYS A 235 -14.90 0.56 0.11
C CYS A 235 -13.81 0.97 1.12
N LEU A 236 -14.09 1.97 1.98
CA LEU A 236 -13.25 2.34 3.10
C LEU A 236 -12.96 1.13 4.01
N ASP A 237 -14.01 0.41 4.42
CA ASP A 237 -13.88 -0.74 5.30
C ASP A 237 -13.04 -1.85 4.67
N ILE A 238 -13.25 -2.19 3.39
CA ILE A 238 -12.43 -3.20 2.68
C ILE A 238 -10.95 -2.76 2.67
N MET A 239 -10.64 -1.52 2.29
CA MET A 239 -9.27 -1.01 2.27
C MET A 239 -8.63 -1.05 3.66
N ASN A 240 -9.37 -0.67 4.69
CA ASN A 240 -8.87 -0.67 6.07
C ASN A 240 -8.67 -2.09 6.64
N ILE A 241 -9.53 -3.03 6.30
CA ILE A 241 -9.34 -4.45 6.65
C ILE A 241 -8.06 -4.98 5.99
N ILE A 242 -7.83 -4.68 4.71
CA ILE A 242 -6.58 -5.01 4.02
C ILE A 242 -5.38 -4.43 4.77
N GLY A 243 -5.46 -3.16 5.17
CA GLY A 243 -4.41 -2.52 5.97
C GLY A 243 -4.15 -3.23 7.29
N SER A 244 -5.18 -3.68 7.99
CA SER A 244 -5.05 -4.41 9.26
C SER A 244 -4.36 -5.77 9.08
N VAL A 245 -4.63 -6.48 7.98
CA VAL A 245 -3.92 -7.73 7.62
C VAL A 245 -2.42 -7.48 7.42
N VAL A 246 -2.05 -6.40 6.73
CA VAL A 246 -0.63 -6.07 6.47
C VAL A 246 0.11 -5.69 7.75
N VAL A 247 -0.53 -4.91 8.66
CA VAL A 247 0.09 -4.48 9.92
C VAL A 247 0.29 -5.63 10.89
N ALA A 248 -0.64 -6.56 10.95
CA ALA A 248 -0.56 -7.72 11.84
C ALA A 248 0.68 -8.58 11.59
N GLY A 249 1.24 -8.53 10.37
CA GLY A 249 2.51 -9.16 10.03
C GLY A 249 3.76 -8.58 10.69
N ASN A 250 3.66 -7.50 11.46
CA ASN A 250 4.76 -6.79 12.16
C ASN A 250 5.98 -6.40 11.28
N VAL A 251 5.98 -6.74 10.00
CA VAL A 251 7.08 -6.48 9.05
C VAL A 251 6.94 -5.10 8.44
N ARG A 252 5.71 -4.63 8.31
CA ARG A 252 5.39 -3.36 7.67
C ARG A 252 4.37 -2.56 8.50
N ARG A 253 4.51 -1.25 8.46
CA ARG A 253 3.45 -0.34 8.89
C ARG A 253 2.54 -0.10 7.69
N SER A 254 1.24 -0.28 7.85
CA SER A 254 0.28 0.21 6.86
C SER A 254 0.15 1.72 7.02
N ALA A 255 0.30 2.44 5.92
CA ALA A 255 -0.02 3.86 5.86
C ALA A 255 -1.05 4.03 4.76
N GLN A 256 -2.24 4.49 5.11
CA GLN A 256 -3.33 4.69 4.16
C GLN A 256 -3.91 6.09 4.31
N ILE A 257 -4.38 6.66 3.19
CA ILE A 257 -5.20 7.86 3.17
C ILE A 257 -6.41 7.63 2.28
N ALA A 258 -7.60 7.80 2.86
CA ALA A 258 -8.86 7.76 2.13
C ALA A 258 -9.26 9.18 1.69
N ILE A 259 -9.77 9.31 0.48
CA ILE A 259 -10.33 10.55 -0.05
C ILE A 259 -11.79 10.27 -0.42
N GLY A 260 -12.71 10.99 0.21
CA GLY A 260 -14.15 10.87 -0.01
C GLY A 260 -14.81 12.21 -0.28
N ASP A 261 -16.13 12.19 -0.47
CA ASP A 261 -16.94 13.39 -0.67
C ASP A 261 -17.15 14.14 0.63
N CYS A 262 -17.08 15.46 0.59
CA CYS A 262 -17.30 16.32 1.76
C CYS A 262 -18.75 16.35 2.27
N ASP A 263 -19.71 15.90 1.46
CA ASP A 263 -21.14 15.82 1.80
C ASP A 263 -21.64 14.38 2.06
N ASP A 264 -20.74 13.38 2.07
CA ASP A 264 -21.08 12.02 2.47
C ASP A 264 -21.07 11.89 4.00
N VAL A 265 -22.27 12.03 4.60
CA VAL A 265 -22.45 11.99 6.06
C VAL A 265 -21.97 10.66 6.68
N GLU A 266 -22.12 9.54 5.96
CA GLU A 266 -21.67 8.22 6.46
C GLU A 266 -20.14 8.17 6.50
N TYR A 267 -19.49 8.72 5.48
CA TYR A 267 -18.03 8.83 5.43
C TYR A 267 -17.50 9.83 6.48
N LEU A 268 -18.14 11.00 6.63
CA LEU A 268 -17.78 11.99 7.64
C LEU A 268 -17.82 11.42 9.06
N LYS A 269 -18.80 10.55 9.35
CA LYS A 269 -18.97 9.90 10.65
C LYS A 269 -18.17 8.60 10.82
N ALA A 270 -17.44 8.17 9.80
CA ALA A 270 -16.77 6.87 9.79
C ALA A 270 -15.84 6.62 10.98
N LYS A 271 -15.27 7.68 11.54
CA LYS A 271 -14.32 7.66 12.67
C LYS A 271 -14.77 8.46 13.88
N ASN A 272 -16.05 8.66 14.06
CA ASN A 272 -16.58 9.30 15.26
C ASN A 272 -16.52 8.33 16.46
N TRP A 273 -15.34 8.18 17.04
CA TRP A 273 -15.06 7.24 18.12
C TRP A 273 -15.90 7.51 19.39
N SER A 274 -16.42 8.72 19.56
CA SER A 274 -17.30 9.07 20.69
C SER A 274 -18.70 8.47 20.57
N SER A 275 -19.12 8.05 19.37
CA SER A 275 -20.46 7.46 19.13
C SER A 275 -20.56 5.97 19.48
N GLY A 276 -19.49 5.31 19.91
CA GLY A 276 -19.46 4.03 20.59
C GLY A 276 -19.04 2.83 19.76
N SER A 277 -19.67 2.46 18.67
CA SER A 277 -19.40 1.15 18.01
C SER A 277 -18.78 1.28 16.62
N ILE A 278 -17.60 1.89 16.54
CA ILE A 278 -16.87 1.99 15.26
C ILE A 278 -15.93 0.79 15.13
N PRO A 279 -15.90 0.14 13.94
CA PRO A 279 -14.98 -0.96 13.70
C PRO A 279 -13.52 -0.54 13.86
N ASN A 280 -12.74 -1.31 14.61
CA ASN A 280 -11.34 -1.00 14.91
C ASN A 280 -10.45 -0.88 13.66
N TRP A 281 -10.77 -1.57 12.56
CA TRP A 281 -9.99 -1.46 11.32
C TRP A 281 -10.02 -0.05 10.71
N ARG A 282 -11.03 0.79 11.03
CA ARG A 282 -11.08 2.18 10.53
C ARG A 282 -9.96 3.07 11.06
N ALA A 283 -9.19 2.60 12.05
CA ALA A 283 -7.95 3.25 12.48
C ALA A 283 -6.80 3.12 11.47
N MET A 284 -6.93 2.29 10.42
CA MET A 284 -5.85 2.00 9.47
C MET A 284 -5.61 3.09 8.42
N SER A 285 -6.54 4.03 8.22
CA SER A 285 -6.34 5.15 7.29
C SER A 285 -6.51 6.49 7.97
N ASN A 286 -5.84 7.53 7.44
CA ASN A 286 -6.26 8.91 7.64
C ASN A 286 -7.37 9.22 6.62
N ASN A 287 -8.38 9.98 7.02
CA ASN A 287 -9.47 10.34 6.14
C ASN A 287 -9.39 11.82 5.74
N SER A 288 -9.59 12.10 4.46
CA SER A 288 -9.64 13.44 3.89
C SER A 288 -10.85 13.57 2.97
N VAL A 289 -11.30 14.78 2.73
CA VAL A 289 -12.40 15.06 1.80
C VAL A 289 -11.95 15.93 0.64
N VAL A 290 -12.58 15.74 -0.50
CA VAL A 290 -12.43 16.66 -1.63
C VAL A 290 -13.20 17.95 -1.31
N CYS A 291 -12.50 19.07 -1.35
CA CYS A 291 -13.05 20.38 -1.11
C CYS A 291 -12.38 21.36 -2.08
N ASN A 292 -13.08 21.74 -3.14
CA ASN A 292 -12.57 22.72 -4.10
C ASN A 292 -12.81 24.17 -3.66
N ASP A 293 -13.77 24.37 -2.76
CA ASP A 293 -14.11 25.64 -2.14
C ASP A 293 -14.58 25.38 -0.70
N ILE A 294 -14.03 26.09 0.27
CA ILE A 294 -14.33 25.91 1.68
C ILE A 294 -15.80 26.19 2.02
N GLU A 295 -16.45 27.07 1.25
CA GLU A 295 -17.87 27.39 1.40
C GLU A 295 -18.79 26.22 1.05
N MET A 296 -18.26 25.20 0.34
CA MET A 296 -19.00 23.97 0.00
C MET A 296 -19.04 22.96 1.15
N LEU A 297 -18.27 23.17 2.23
CA LEU A 297 -18.24 22.23 3.36
C LEU A 297 -19.55 22.32 4.15
N PRO A 298 -20.27 21.19 4.33
CA PRO A 298 -21.51 21.18 5.08
C PRO A 298 -21.26 21.33 6.58
N ASP A 299 -22.27 21.79 7.32
CA ASP A 299 -22.24 21.91 8.79
C ASP A 299 -21.82 20.59 9.46
N GLU A 300 -22.17 19.45 8.87
CA GLU A 300 -21.82 18.14 9.41
C GLU A 300 -20.32 17.89 9.40
N PHE A 301 -19.58 18.39 8.40
CA PHE A 301 -18.13 18.35 8.39
C PHE A 301 -17.57 19.12 9.58
N TRP A 302 -18.03 20.34 9.81
CA TRP A 302 -17.54 21.19 10.91
C TRP A 302 -17.85 20.58 12.27
N LYS A 303 -19.06 20.03 12.46
CA LYS A 303 -19.43 19.33 13.70
C LYS A 303 -18.49 18.13 13.99
N THR A 304 -18.14 17.38 12.95
CA THR A 304 -17.24 16.23 13.06
C THR A 304 -15.82 16.70 13.40
N TYR A 305 -15.33 17.71 12.71
CA TYR A 305 -14.02 18.30 12.92
C TYR A 305 -13.87 18.89 14.34
N GLU A 306 -14.82 19.72 14.77
CA GLU A 306 -14.84 20.32 16.12
C GLU A 306 -14.98 19.25 17.22
N GLY A 307 -15.69 18.16 16.94
CA GLY A 307 -15.81 17.00 17.82
C GLY A 307 -14.55 16.15 17.93
N GLY A 308 -13.45 16.53 17.26
CA GLY A 308 -12.17 15.82 17.31
C GLY A 308 -12.16 14.51 16.54
N SER A 309 -13.04 14.35 15.54
CA SER A 309 -13.09 13.18 14.66
C SER A 309 -12.60 13.51 13.26
N GLU A 310 -12.03 12.51 12.57
CA GLU A 310 -11.69 12.67 11.15
C GLU A 310 -12.98 12.67 10.28
N PRO A 311 -12.96 13.34 9.12
CA PRO A 311 -11.77 13.75 8.34
C PRO A 311 -11.20 15.11 8.79
N TYR A 312 -9.87 15.22 8.76
CA TYR A 312 -9.15 16.48 9.00
C TYR A 312 -8.51 17.06 7.74
N GLY A 313 -8.26 16.25 6.72
CA GLY A 313 -7.60 16.66 5.48
C GLY A 313 -8.60 17.22 4.47
N LEU A 314 -8.21 18.32 3.82
CA LEU A 314 -8.93 18.91 2.69
C LEU A 314 -8.05 18.81 1.44
N ILE A 315 -8.61 18.33 0.34
CA ILE A 315 -7.91 18.22 -0.94
C ILE A 315 -8.66 19.03 -1.98
N ASN A 316 -8.00 20.04 -2.55
CA ASN A 316 -8.50 20.79 -3.68
C ASN A 316 -8.02 20.14 -4.99
N LEU A 317 -8.84 19.25 -5.56
CA LEU A 317 -8.50 18.57 -6.81
C LEU A 317 -8.45 19.53 -8.01
N LYS A 318 -9.32 20.54 -8.03
CA LYS A 318 -9.32 21.55 -9.10
C LYS A 318 -8.00 22.33 -9.13
N LEU A 319 -7.49 22.71 -7.96
CA LEU A 319 -6.21 23.39 -7.87
C LEU A 319 -5.04 22.43 -8.20
N SER A 320 -5.13 21.20 -7.74
CA SER A 320 -4.10 20.17 -8.00
C SER A 320 -3.90 19.88 -9.48
N LYS A 321 -4.97 19.94 -10.28
CA LYS A 321 -4.87 19.78 -11.75
C LYS A 321 -4.03 20.90 -12.39
N ASN A 322 -4.11 22.12 -11.87
CA ASN A 322 -3.48 23.30 -12.47
C ASN A 322 -2.13 23.67 -11.86
N CYS A 323 -1.88 23.26 -10.61
CA CYS A 323 -0.70 23.63 -9.80
C CYS A 323 0.08 22.42 -9.30
N GLY A 324 0.20 21.36 -10.09
CA GLY A 324 1.02 20.22 -9.76
C GLY A 324 2.51 20.57 -9.66
N ARG A 325 3.28 19.78 -8.89
CA ARG A 325 4.73 19.98 -8.71
C ARG A 325 5.54 20.03 -10.02
N LEU A 326 5.02 19.43 -11.08
CA LEU A 326 5.61 19.41 -12.42
C LEU A 326 4.89 20.34 -13.41
N GLY A 327 4.09 21.30 -12.93
CA GLY A 327 3.25 22.18 -13.74
C GLY A 327 1.86 21.58 -13.98
N GLU A 328 1.17 22.07 -15.01
CA GLU A 328 -0.11 21.52 -15.41
C GLU A 328 0.01 20.03 -15.72
N THR A 329 -0.87 19.25 -15.13
CA THR A 329 -0.88 17.81 -15.43
C THR A 329 -1.31 17.62 -16.88
N GLN A 330 -0.47 16.99 -17.68
CA GLN A 330 -0.79 16.60 -19.05
C GLN A 330 -1.72 15.38 -19.14
N TYR A 331 -2.15 14.84 -17.99
CA TYR A 331 -3.14 13.78 -17.97
C TYR A 331 -4.49 14.37 -18.38
N LYS A 332 -4.92 14.02 -19.57
CA LYS A 332 -6.33 14.10 -19.90
C LYS A 332 -7.04 13.08 -19.02
N ASP A 333 -8.12 13.51 -18.34
CA ASP A 333 -9.05 12.54 -17.77
C ASP A 333 -9.37 11.56 -18.92
N PRO A 334 -9.29 10.25 -18.71
CA PRO A 334 -9.90 9.34 -19.67
C PRO A 334 -11.40 9.67 -19.71
N ASP A 335 -11.87 10.04 -20.91
CA ASP A 335 -13.29 10.26 -21.19
C ASP A 335 -14.12 9.02 -20.82
#